data_3c99bbfa50054a64e0d714653d9d5ef4
#
_entry.id   3c99bbfa50054a64e0d714653d9d5ef4
#
_cell.length_a   1.000
_cell.length_b   1.000
_cell.length_c   1.000
_cell.angle_alpha   90.00
_cell.angle_beta   90.00
_cell.angle_gamma   90.00
#
_symmetry.space_group_name_H-M   'P 1'
#
loop_
_entity.id
_entity.type
_entity.pdbx_description
1 polymer ?
#
loop_
_entity_poly.entity_id
_entity_poly.type
_entity_poly.pdbx_seq_one_letter_code
_entity_poly.pdbx_strand_id
1 'polypeptide(L)'
;MLEKIFHLKENHTDVKTELMAGVTTFMTMAYILAVNPSILSASGMDANAVLIATSLASFVGTALMALLANYPFALAPGMGLNAYFAYTVVLTMGYSWQLALMAVFVEGIIFIVLSLTNVREGIFNAIPMTLKSAVSVGIGLFVAFVGLQNAKLIVNSDSTLVTYQHFKGETFSSVGVGAILALLGVAITAILLVKKVKGGILYGILITWVLGIVCELTGIYVPNPDAGMYSVIPTSFVSFDFSALGKTFGQVFKTDF
;
A
#
# COMPACT_ATOMS: atom_id res chain seq x y z
N MET A 1 -16.49 -30.60 6.07
CA MET A 1 -15.60 -30.24 4.95
C MET A 1 -14.54 -29.22 5.38
N LEU A 2 -14.91 -28.11 5.97
CA LEU A 2 -13.98 -27.06 6.46
C LEU A 2 -12.99 -27.61 7.51
N GLU A 3 -13.44 -28.47 8.42
CA GLU A 3 -12.59 -29.14 9.42
C GLU A 3 -11.44 -29.96 8.81
N LYS A 4 -11.70 -30.62 7.66
CA LYS A 4 -10.68 -31.43 6.97
C LYS A 4 -9.63 -30.61 6.24
N ILE A 5 -9.98 -29.36 5.86
CA ILE A 5 -9.09 -28.46 5.10
C ILE A 5 -8.30 -27.57 6.05
N PHE A 6 -8.96 -27.01 7.07
CA PHE A 6 -8.38 -25.96 7.91
C PHE A 6 -8.02 -26.42 9.34
N HIS A 7 -8.26 -27.70 9.69
CA HIS A 7 -7.88 -28.28 10.99
C HIS A 7 -8.33 -27.43 12.18
N LEU A 8 -9.59 -26.95 12.13
CA LEU A 8 -10.11 -25.95 13.08
C LEU A 8 -10.00 -26.41 14.54
N LYS A 9 -10.27 -27.71 14.82
CA LYS A 9 -10.17 -28.26 16.19
C LYS A 9 -8.73 -28.34 16.68
N GLU A 10 -7.78 -28.71 15.80
CA GLU A 10 -6.36 -28.73 16.14
C GLU A 10 -5.85 -27.33 16.44
N ASN A 11 -6.33 -26.33 15.70
CA ASN A 11 -5.98 -24.93 15.87
C ASN A 11 -6.79 -24.23 16.98
N HIS A 12 -7.60 -24.96 17.75
CA HIS A 12 -8.43 -24.44 18.84
C HIS A 12 -9.32 -23.26 18.44
N THR A 13 -9.89 -23.32 17.23
CA THR A 13 -10.71 -22.26 16.65
C THR A 13 -12.04 -22.77 16.09
N ASP A 14 -12.92 -21.88 15.70
CA ASP A 14 -14.19 -22.18 15.06
C ASP A 14 -14.43 -21.29 13.84
N VAL A 15 -15.36 -21.67 12.98
CA VAL A 15 -15.66 -20.96 11.71
C VAL A 15 -16.01 -19.49 11.95
N LYS A 16 -16.73 -19.18 13.03
CA LYS A 16 -17.12 -17.80 13.34
C LYS A 16 -15.89 -16.95 13.71
N THR A 17 -15.01 -17.50 14.53
CA THR A 17 -13.77 -16.83 14.94
C THR A 17 -12.86 -16.58 13.72
N GLU A 18 -12.70 -17.58 12.85
CA GLU A 18 -11.89 -17.45 11.62
C GLU A 18 -12.46 -16.41 10.65
N LEU A 19 -13.78 -16.38 10.45
CA LEU A 19 -14.41 -15.34 9.62
C LEU A 19 -14.22 -13.95 10.21
N MET A 20 -14.38 -13.78 11.51
CA MET A 20 -14.17 -12.49 12.18
C MET A 20 -12.70 -12.07 12.13
N ALA A 21 -11.77 -13.00 12.27
CA ALA A 21 -10.34 -12.75 12.12
C ALA A 21 -10.01 -12.33 10.68
N GLY A 22 -10.54 -13.03 9.68
CA GLY A 22 -10.37 -12.70 8.27
C GLY A 22 -10.88 -11.30 7.91
N VAL A 23 -12.09 -10.94 8.37
CA VAL A 23 -12.65 -9.59 8.19
C VAL A 23 -11.75 -8.55 8.87
N THR A 24 -11.30 -8.80 10.09
CA THR A 24 -10.42 -7.88 10.82
C THR A 24 -9.09 -7.68 10.07
N THR A 25 -8.49 -8.76 9.58
CA THR A 25 -7.26 -8.73 8.80
C THR A 25 -7.47 -7.95 7.50
N PHE A 26 -8.56 -8.22 6.77
CA PHE A 26 -8.92 -7.45 5.57
C PHE A 26 -9.05 -5.95 5.89
N MET A 27 -9.75 -5.58 6.96
CA MET A 27 -9.92 -4.18 7.36
C MET A 27 -8.59 -3.47 7.66
N THR A 28 -7.58 -4.20 8.16
CA THR A 28 -6.25 -3.61 8.41
C THR A 28 -5.40 -3.47 7.16
N MET A 29 -5.71 -4.24 6.10
CA MET A 29 -4.93 -4.28 4.85
C MET A 29 -5.61 -3.54 3.70
N ALA A 30 -6.91 -3.27 3.77
CA ALA A 30 -7.69 -2.72 2.66
C ALA A 30 -7.13 -1.41 2.09
N TYR A 31 -6.41 -0.63 2.90
CA TYR A 31 -5.79 0.62 2.46
C TYR A 31 -4.77 0.42 1.33
N ILE A 32 -4.17 -0.78 1.18
CA ILE A 32 -3.21 -1.06 0.12
C ILE A 32 -3.83 -0.92 -1.28
N LEU A 33 -5.14 -1.16 -1.40
CA LEU A 33 -5.87 -1.01 -2.66
C LEU A 33 -5.92 0.45 -3.15
N ALA A 34 -5.77 1.41 -2.25
CA ALA A 34 -5.67 2.83 -2.61
C ALA A 34 -4.20 3.28 -2.72
N VAL A 35 -3.36 2.89 -1.76
CA VAL A 35 -1.99 3.37 -1.66
C VAL A 35 -1.08 2.77 -2.73
N ASN A 36 -1.21 1.48 -3.04
CA ASN A 36 -0.34 0.84 -4.02
C ASN A 36 -0.52 1.39 -5.44
N PRO A 37 -1.75 1.56 -5.97
CA PRO A 37 -1.96 2.27 -7.24
C PRO A 37 -1.42 3.70 -7.23
N SER A 38 -1.59 4.44 -6.14
CA SER A 38 -1.08 5.80 -6.01
C SER A 38 0.45 5.87 -6.12
N ILE A 39 1.18 4.95 -5.48
CA ILE A 39 2.64 4.89 -5.54
C ILE A 39 3.12 4.47 -6.93
N LEU A 40 2.58 3.38 -7.47
CA LEU A 40 3.05 2.82 -8.74
C LEU A 40 2.61 3.65 -9.95
N SER A 41 1.51 4.38 -9.90
CA SER A 41 1.12 5.29 -10.97
C SER A 41 2.10 6.46 -11.17
N ALA A 42 2.86 6.83 -10.13
CA ALA A 42 3.94 7.80 -10.26
C ALA A 42 5.03 7.35 -11.26
N SER A 43 5.21 6.05 -11.46
CA SER A 43 6.13 5.48 -12.48
C SER A 43 5.57 5.47 -13.90
N GLY A 44 4.33 5.96 -14.12
CA GLY A 44 3.65 5.93 -15.42
C GLY A 44 2.79 4.69 -15.65
N MET A 45 2.62 3.82 -14.65
CA MET A 45 1.69 2.69 -14.73
C MET A 45 0.24 3.16 -14.62
N ASP A 46 -0.68 2.49 -15.33
CA ASP A 46 -2.12 2.77 -15.22
C ASP A 46 -2.64 2.38 -13.82
N ALA A 47 -3.19 3.36 -13.09
CA ALA A 47 -3.64 3.17 -11.70
C ALA A 47 -4.73 2.09 -11.56
N ASN A 48 -5.66 1.99 -12.54
CA ASN A 48 -6.71 0.97 -12.52
C ASN A 48 -6.14 -0.42 -12.77
N ALA A 49 -5.18 -0.53 -13.69
CA ALA A 49 -4.47 -1.79 -13.95
C ALA A 49 -3.71 -2.25 -12.71
N VAL A 50 -3.01 -1.34 -12.01
CA VAL A 50 -2.31 -1.63 -10.75
C VAL A 50 -3.28 -2.05 -9.66
N LEU A 51 -4.44 -1.39 -9.53
CA LEU A 51 -5.48 -1.75 -8.55
C LEU A 51 -5.94 -3.21 -8.76
N ILE A 52 -6.28 -3.57 -10.00
CA ILE A 52 -6.75 -4.91 -10.32
C ILE A 52 -5.63 -5.94 -10.10
N ALA A 53 -4.42 -5.65 -10.56
CA ALA A 53 -3.26 -6.53 -10.37
C ALA A 53 -2.95 -6.73 -8.87
N THR A 54 -2.99 -5.67 -8.06
CA THR A 54 -2.81 -5.73 -6.60
C THR A 54 -3.87 -6.60 -5.93
N SER A 55 -5.13 -6.41 -6.31
CA SER A 55 -6.25 -7.18 -5.77
C SER A 55 -6.14 -8.66 -6.10
N LEU A 56 -5.85 -8.99 -7.37
CA LEU A 56 -5.69 -10.38 -7.82
C LEU A 56 -4.47 -11.05 -7.19
N ALA A 57 -3.32 -10.37 -7.15
CA ALA A 57 -2.10 -10.92 -6.55
C ALA A 57 -2.28 -11.18 -5.04
N SER A 58 -2.92 -10.25 -4.32
CA SER A 58 -3.23 -10.41 -2.90
C SER A 58 -4.21 -11.54 -2.66
N PHE A 59 -5.24 -11.67 -3.50
CA PHE A 59 -6.22 -12.77 -3.42
C PHE A 59 -5.54 -14.13 -3.65
N VAL A 60 -4.79 -14.27 -4.75
CA VAL A 60 -4.10 -15.53 -5.09
C VAL A 60 -3.08 -15.89 -4.01
N GLY A 61 -2.24 -14.94 -3.59
CA GLY A 61 -1.24 -15.17 -2.56
C GLY A 61 -1.85 -15.59 -1.23
N THR A 62 -2.90 -14.90 -0.78
CA THR A 62 -3.62 -15.22 0.47
C THR A 62 -4.34 -16.57 0.37
N ALA A 63 -4.97 -16.86 -0.77
CA ALA A 63 -5.64 -18.15 -0.98
C ALA A 63 -4.64 -19.31 -0.97
N LEU A 64 -3.49 -19.17 -1.61
CA LEU A 64 -2.42 -20.19 -1.56
C LEU A 64 -1.86 -20.37 -0.15
N MET A 65 -1.69 -19.29 0.61
CA MET A 65 -1.26 -19.35 2.01
C MET A 65 -2.27 -20.10 2.87
N ALA A 66 -3.56 -19.83 2.70
CA ALA A 66 -4.62 -20.48 3.45
C ALA A 66 -4.80 -21.97 3.06
N LEU A 67 -4.78 -22.29 1.76
CA LEU A 67 -5.11 -23.62 1.26
C LEU A 67 -3.93 -24.61 1.27
N LEU A 68 -2.71 -24.11 0.97
CA LEU A 68 -1.51 -24.97 0.88
C LEU A 68 -0.71 -24.97 2.19
N ALA A 69 -0.54 -23.82 2.81
CA ALA A 69 0.26 -23.68 4.02
C ALA A 69 -0.57 -23.77 5.31
N ASN A 70 -1.90 -23.62 5.22
CA ASN A 70 -2.82 -23.58 6.35
C ASN A 70 -2.43 -22.56 7.44
N TYR A 71 -1.94 -21.38 7.00
CA TYR A 71 -1.61 -20.28 7.89
C TYR A 71 -2.58 -19.11 7.73
N PRO A 72 -2.99 -18.43 8.83
CA PRO A 72 -3.93 -17.29 8.81
C PRO A 72 -3.24 -15.98 8.45
N PHE A 73 -2.33 -15.98 7.47
CA PHE A 73 -1.63 -14.79 7.02
C PHE A 73 -2.19 -14.29 5.70
N ALA A 74 -2.62 -13.04 5.69
CA ALA A 74 -2.96 -12.38 4.45
C ALA A 74 -1.69 -11.80 3.80
N LEU A 75 -1.60 -11.95 2.49
CA LEU A 75 -0.46 -11.48 1.69
C LEU A 75 -0.87 -10.28 0.85
N ALA A 76 -0.04 -9.26 0.85
CA ALA A 76 -0.18 -8.07 0.02
C ALA A 76 1.19 -7.53 -0.40
N PRO A 77 1.26 -6.72 -1.49
CA PRO A 77 2.50 -6.09 -1.93
C PRO A 77 3.16 -5.24 -0.84
N GLY A 78 4.49 -5.29 -0.75
CA GLY A 78 5.27 -4.51 0.20
C GLY A 78 5.46 -3.06 -0.27
N MET A 79 4.85 -2.09 0.38
CA MET A 79 4.88 -0.68 -0.03
C MET A 79 6.29 -0.09 -0.10
N GLY A 80 7.21 -0.50 0.79
CA GLY A 80 8.58 0.00 0.79
C GLY A 80 9.32 -0.32 -0.51
N LEU A 81 9.20 -1.55 -1.00
CA LEU A 81 9.80 -1.98 -2.26
C LEU A 81 9.09 -1.35 -3.47
N ASN A 82 7.78 -1.18 -3.41
CA ASN A 82 7.02 -0.53 -4.48
C ASN A 82 7.37 0.97 -4.60
N ALA A 83 7.61 1.64 -3.49
CA ALA A 83 8.08 3.02 -3.50
C ALA A 83 9.53 3.11 -4.03
N TYR A 84 10.42 2.19 -3.65
CA TYR A 84 11.76 2.09 -4.24
C TYR A 84 11.70 1.87 -5.75
N PHE A 85 10.83 0.95 -6.21
CA PHE A 85 10.58 0.71 -7.63
C PHE A 85 10.17 2.00 -8.36
N ALA A 86 9.12 2.68 -7.87
CA ALA A 86 8.56 3.85 -8.54
C ALA A 86 9.52 5.06 -8.48
N TYR A 87 9.96 5.44 -7.29
CA TYR A 87 10.70 6.69 -7.09
C TYR A 87 12.18 6.55 -7.38
N THR A 88 12.82 5.44 -6.98
CA THR A 88 14.26 5.29 -7.19
C THR A 88 14.58 4.72 -8.56
N VAL A 89 14.03 3.55 -8.89
CA VAL A 89 14.41 2.84 -10.12
C VAL A 89 13.85 3.56 -11.36
N VAL A 90 12.56 3.90 -11.35
CA VAL A 90 11.94 4.51 -12.54
C VAL A 90 12.21 6.01 -12.59
N LEU A 91 11.86 6.78 -11.57
CA LEU A 91 11.93 8.24 -11.64
C LEU A 91 13.36 8.79 -11.48
N THR A 92 14.18 8.22 -10.59
CA THR A 92 15.53 8.75 -10.34
C THR A 92 16.57 8.14 -11.28
N MET A 93 16.57 6.82 -11.47
CA MET A 93 17.52 6.15 -12.37
C MET A 93 17.12 6.23 -13.84
N GLY A 94 15.85 6.61 -14.15
CA GLY A 94 15.37 6.80 -15.51
C GLY A 94 15.04 5.52 -16.29
N TYR A 95 14.97 4.37 -15.63
CA TYR A 95 14.57 3.14 -16.28
C TYR A 95 13.08 3.11 -16.59
N SER A 96 12.69 2.46 -17.69
CA SER A 96 11.27 2.24 -17.96
C SER A 96 10.67 1.31 -16.88
N TRP A 97 9.41 1.56 -16.53
CA TRP A 97 8.72 0.71 -15.52
C TRP A 97 8.59 -0.75 -16.01
N GLN A 98 8.55 -0.99 -17.33
CA GLN A 98 8.52 -2.32 -17.92
C GLN A 98 9.82 -3.08 -17.64
N LEU A 99 10.98 -2.44 -17.82
CA LEU A 99 12.29 -3.02 -17.54
C LEU A 99 12.44 -3.29 -16.02
N ALA A 100 12.01 -2.36 -15.19
CA ALA A 100 12.01 -2.54 -13.73
C ALA A 100 11.10 -3.71 -13.32
N LEU A 101 9.93 -3.86 -13.95
CA LEU A 101 9.02 -4.97 -13.71
C LEU A 101 9.62 -6.31 -14.16
N MET A 102 10.39 -6.32 -15.25
CA MET A 102 11.14 -7.51 -15.70
C MET A 102 12.18 -7.92 -14.66
N ALA A 103 12.90 -6.97 -14.07
CA ALA A 103 13.86 -7.25 -13.01
C ALA A 103 13.18 -7.88 -11.78
N VAL A 104 12.02 -7.37 -11.36
CA VAL A 104 11.22 -7.96 -10.27
C VAL A 104 10.73 -9.37 -10.63
N PHE A 105 10.34 -9.60 -11.87
CA PHE A 105 9.93 -10.95 -12.32
C PHE A 105 11.09 -11.95 -12.25
N VAL A 106 12.28 -11.57 -12.71
CA VAL A 106 13.50 -12.40 -12.63
C VAL A 106 13.87 -12.65 -11.16
N GLU A 107 13.81 -11.62 -10.30
CA GLU A 107 14.01 -11.76 -8.86
C GLU A 107 13.05 -12.80 -8.26
N GLY A 108 11.77 -12.75 -8.64
CA GLY A 108 10.77 -13.72 -8.18
C GLY A 108 11.13 -15.16 -8.57
N ILE A 109 11.63 -15.40 -9.78
CA ILE A 109 12.10 -16.73 -10.21
C ILE A 109 13.31 -17.17 -9.38
N ILE A 110 14.31 -16.30 -9.21
CA ILE A 110 15.49 -16.58 -8.38
C ILE A 110 15.06 -16.92 -6.96
N PHE A 111 14.12 -16.16 -6.40
CA PHE A 111 13.60 -16.39 -5.05
C PHE A 111 12.93 -17.77 -4.90
N ILE A 112 12.17 -18.21 -5.90
CA ILE A 112 11.56 -19.55 -5.91
C ILE A 112 12.67 -20.62 -5.90
N VAL A 113 13.69 -20.51 -6.75
CA VAL A 113 14.80 -21.45 -6.82
C VAL A 113 15.56 -21.51 -5.49
N LEU A 114 15.86 -20.36 -4.89
CA LEU A 114 16.52 -20.30 -3.58
C LEU A 114 15.68 -20.89 -2.46
N SER A 115 14.36 -20.75 -2.53
CA SER A 115 13.43 -21.32 -1.55
C SER A 115 13.36 -22.87 -1.63
N LEU A 116 13.51 -23.43 -2.83
CA LEU A 116 13.54 -24.89 -3.02
C LEU A 116 14.86 -25.52 -2.55
N THR A 117 15.95 -24.77 -2.45
CA THR A 117 17.29 -25.26 -2.13
C THR A 117 17.74 -25.01 -0.69
N ASN A 118 16.86 -24.60 0.23
CA ASN A 118 17.18 -24.22 1.62
C ASN A 118 18.23 -23.10 1.77
N VAL A 119 18.78 -22.57 0.69
CA VAL A 119 19.75 -21.46 0.71
C VAL A 119 19.13 -20.21 1.33
N ARG A 120 17.83 -19.97 1.10
CA ARG A 120 17.09 -18.88 1.71
C ARG A 120 17.13 -18.90 3.22
N GLU A 121 16.95 -20.08 3.83
CA GLU A 121 17.02 -20.23 5.29
C GLU A 121 18.44 -19.94 5.81
N GLY A 122 19.46 -20.41 5.11
CA GLY A 122 20.86 -20.12 5.43
C GLY A 122 21.16 -18.61 5.37
N ILE A 123 20.73 -17.91 4.33
CA ILE A 123 20.90 -16.46 4.21
C ILE A 123 20.13 -15.73 5.34
N PHE A 124 18.88 -16.11 5.59
CA PHE A 124 18.09 -15.49 6.64
C PHE A 124 18.71 -15.67 8.03
N ASN A 125 19.24 -16.85 8.34
CA ASN A 125 19.89 -17.16 9.62
C ASN A 125 21.24 -16.49 9.77
N ALA A 126 21.95 -16.18 8.66
CA ALA A 126 23.20 -15.45 8.66
C ALA A 126 23.04 -13.96 9.02
N ILE A 127 21.83 -13.38 8.88
CA ILE A 127 21.56 -11.98 9.21
C ILE A 127 21.44 -11.82 10.74
N PRO A 128 22.26 -10.97 11.38
CA PRO A 128 22.17 -10.69 12.81
C PRO A 128 20.77 -10.16 13.21
N MET A 129 20.28 -10.51 14.40
CA MET A 129 18.96 -10.12 14.89
C MET A 129 18.82 -8.59 14.98
N THR A 130 19.88 -7.89 15.36
CA THR A 130 19.91 -6.42 15.40
C THR A 130 19.63 -5.81 14.03
N LEU A 131 20.18 -6.38 12.96
CA LEU A 131 19.96 -5.91 11.59
C LEU A 131 18.51 -6.19 11.15
N LYS A 132 17.95 -7.37 11.47
CA LYS A 132 16.54 -7.69 11.20
C LYS A 132 15.59 -6.67 11.86
N SER A 133 15.88 -6.30 13.12
CA SER A 133 15.10 -5.29 13.83
C SER A 133 15.27 -3.89 13.22
N ALA A 134 16.49 -3.52 12.83
CA ALA A 134 16.79 -2.24 12.21
C ALA A 134 16.06 -2.08 10.85
N VAL A 135 15.99 -3.14 10.05
CA VAL A 135 15.23 -3.14 8.78
C VAL A 135 13.74 -2.85 9.03
N SER A 136 13.12 -3.47 10.02
CA SER A 136 11.72 -3.23 10.34
C SER A 136 11.45 -1.78 10.74
N VAL A 137 12.34 -1.19 11.56
CA VAL A 137 12.26 0.23 11.94
C VAL A 137 12.47 1.14 10.74
N GLY A 138 13.46 0.82 9.89
CA GLY A 138 13.77 1.58 8.67
C GLY A 138 12.59 1.60 7.70
N ILE A 139 11.92 0.47 7.49
CA ILE A 139 10.71 0.38 6.66
C ILE A 139 9.60 1.27 7.23
N GLY A 140 9.38 1.23 8.56
CA GLY A 140 8.37 2.05 9.22
C GLY A 140 8.62 3.55 9.04
N LEU A 141 9.86 4.00 9.25
CA LEU A 141 10.27 5.39 9.05
C LEU A 141 10.14 5.82 7.58
N PHE A 142 10.53 4.96 6.65
CA PHE A 142 10.38 5.22 5.21
C PHE A 142 8.91 5.40 4.81
N VAL A 143 8.03 4.51 5.24
CA VAL A 143 6.57 4.60 4.97
C VAL A 143 5.99 5.88 5.57
N ALA A 144 6.40 6.23 6.81
CA ALA A 144 5.97 7.48 7.44
C ALA A 144 6.44 8.70 6.65
N PHE A 145 7.68 8.72 6.17
CA PHE A 145 8.22 9.82 5.36
C PHE A 145 7.47 9.98 4.03
N VAL A 146 7.23 8.87 3.33
CA VAL A 146 6.42 8.88 2.08
C VAL A 146 5.00 9.38 2.35
N GLY A 147 4.40 8.98 3.48
CA GLY A 147 3.09 9.47 3.89
C GLY A 147 3.07 10.99 4.13
N LEU A 148 4.10 11.55 4.78
CA LEU A 148 4.24 12.99 5.00
C LEU A 148 4.44 13.77 3.69
N GLN A 149 5.16 13.20 2.73
CA GLN A 149 5.31 13.79 1.39
C GLN A 149 4.01 13.77 0.60
N ASN A 150 3.29 12.64 0.59
CA ASN A 150 1.99 12.53 -0.09
C ASN A 150 0.95 13.47 0.51
N ALA A 151 0.96 13.65 1.84
CA ALA A 151 0.13 14.62 2.53
C ALA A 151 0.56 16.07 2.31
N LYS A 152 1.65 16.32 1.54
CA LYS A 152 2.22 17.65 1.33
C LYS A 152 2.60 18.40 2.61
N LEU A 153 2.89 17.68 3.69
CA LEU A 153 3.46 18.23 4.92
C LEU A 153 4.95 18.51 4.76
N ILE A 154 5.64 17.62 4.06
CA ILE A 154 7.05 17.73 3.69
C ILE A 154 7.14 17.78 2.17
N VAL A 155 7.90 18.73 1.66
CA VAL A 155 8.15 18.94 0.23
C VAL A 155 9.64 19.03 -0.06
N ASN A 156 10.04 18.83 -1.30
CA ASN A 156 11.43 18.93 -1.72
C ASN A 156 11.92 20.37 -1.62
N SER A 157 13.19 20.53 -1.28
CA SER A 157 13.88 21.81 -1.20
C SER A 157 15.31 21.68 -1.74
N ASP A 158 15.69 22.55 -2.64
CA ASP A 158 17.04 22.52 -3.24
C ASP A 158 18.14 22.86 -2.22
N SER A 159 17.78 23.58 -1.15
CA SER A 159 18.77 24.00 -0.13
C SER A 159 18.94 23.00 1.01
N THR A 160 17.87 22.29 1.39
CA THR A 160 17.83 21.41 2.58
C THR A 160 17.37 19.99 2.30
N LEU A 161 17.26 19.60 1.02
CA LEU A 161 16.67 18.36 0.50
C LEU A 161 15.16 18.30 0.75
N VAL A 162 14.70 18.62 1.95
CA VAL A 162 13.29 18.66 2.34
C VAL A 162 13.00 19.89 3.20
N THR A 163 11.80 20.40 3.08
CA THR A 163 11.28 21.48 3.92
C THR A 163 9.80 21.24 4.22
N TYR A 164 9.25 21.96 5.19
CA TYR A 164 7.80 21.93 5.40
C TYR A 164 7.09 22.81 4.36
N GLN A 165 5.87 22.43 4.02
CA GLN A 165 5.04 23.20 3.10
C GLN A 165 4.57 24.51 3.74
N HIS A 166 4.78 25.62 3.04
CA HIS A 166 4.22 26.91 3.43
C HIS A 166 2.77 27.02 2.97
N PHE A 167 1.85 27.13 3.90
CA PHE A 167 0.43 27.31 3.62
C PHE A 167 0.08 28.80 3.59
N LYS A 168 0.06 29.40 2.42
CA LYS A 168 -0.30 30.81 2.24
C LYS A 168 -1.35 30.99 1.14
N GLY A 169 -2.33 31.87 1.37
CA GLY A 169 -3.30 32.33 0.38
C GLY A 169 -4.15 31.20 -0.23
N GLU A 170 -4.24 31.19 -1.55
CA GLU A 170 -5.08 30.26 -2.32
C GLU A 170 -4.69 28.78 -2.17
N THR A 171 -3.44 28.48 -1.82
CA THR A 171 -3.00 27.10 -1.57
C THR A 171 -3.47 26.55 -0.23
N PHE A 172 -3.95 27.36 0.70
CA PHE A 172 -4.43 26.87 1.99
C PHE A 172 -5.69 26.04 1.86
N SER A 173 -6.65 26.46 1.03
CA SER A 173 -7.92 25.75 0.85
C SER A 173 -7.78 24.38 0.18
N SER A 174 -6.70 24.14 -0.56
CA SER A 174 -6.41 22.85 -1.19
C SER A 174 -5.36 22.06 -0.38
N VAL A 175 -4.10 22.46 -0.45
CA VAL A 175 -2.98 21.73 0.16
C VAL A 175 -2.99 21.82 1.69
N GLY A 176 -3.28 23.02 2.25
CA GLY A 176 -3.31 23.22 3.70
C GLY A 176 -4.39 22.41 4.39
N VAL A 177 -5.61 22.44 3.87
CA VAL A 177 -6.74 21.66 4.41
C VAL A 177 -6.47 20.16 4.25
N GLY A 178 -5.91 19.70 3.11
CA GLY A 178 -5.50 18.32 2.90
C GLY A 178 -4.47 17.85 3.94
N ALA A 179 -3.46 18.67 4.23
CA ALA A 179 -2.45 18.37 5.23
C ALA A 179 -3.03 18.29 6.65
N ILE A 180 -3.94 19.22 7.01
CA ILE A 180 -4.65 19.18 8.30
C ILE A 180 -5.50 17.93 8.42
N LEU A 181 -6.25 17.56 7.38
CA LEU A 181 -7.04 16.34 7.36
C LEU A 181 -6.17 15.09 7.52
N ALA A 182 -4.99 15.07 6.90
CA ALA A 182 -4.04 13.96 7.07
C ALA A 182 -3.56 13.85 8.53
N LEU A 183 -3.20 14.96 9.18
CA LEU A 183 -2.80 14.97 10.59
C LEU A 183 -3.95 14.53 11.52
N LEU A 184 -5.16 15.02 11.28
CA LEU A 184 -6.35 14.59 12.01
C LEU A 184 -6.60 13.09 11.81
N GLY A 185 -6.44 12.58 10.60
CA GLY A 185 -6.57 11.15 10.29
C GLY A 185 -5.58 10.29 11.05
N VAL A 186 -4.32 10.72 11.12
CA VAL A 186 -3.29 10.04 11.94
C VAL A 186 -3.67 10.06 13.40
N ALA A 187 -4.13 11.20 13.96
CA ALA A 187 -4.54 11.33 15.36
C ALA A 187 -5.75 10.42 15.67
N ILE A 188 -6.78 10.44 14.81
CA ILE A 188 -7.95 9.57 14.94
C ILE A 188 -7.53 8.10 14.94
N THR A 189 -6.72 7.70 13.98
CA THR A 189 -6.22 6.32 13.84
C THR A 189 -5.41 5.91 15.08
N ALA A 190 -4.54 6.78 15.58
CA ALA A 190 -3.75 6.53 16.79
C ALA A 190 -4.66 6.31 18.01
N ILE A 191 -5.68 7.14 18.19
CA ILE A 191 -6.66 6.99 19.29
C ILE A 191 -7.40 5.65 19.18
N LEU A 192 -7.84 5.26 17.97
CA LEU A 192 -8.53 3.99 17.76
C LEU A 192 -7.63 2.79 18.06
N LEU A 193 -6.35 2.86 17.67
CA LEU A 193 -5.36 1.82 17.97
C LEU A 193 -5.07 1.71 19.47
N VAL A 194 -4.89 2.82 20.17
CA VAL A 194 -4.68 2.84 21.64
C VAL A 194 -5.90 2.26 22.38
N LYS A 195 -7.11 2.55 21.88
CA LYS A 195 -8.35 1.96 22.40
C LYS A 195 -8.57 0.51 21.95
N LYS A 196 -7.63 -0.09 21.21
CA LYS A 196 -7.70 -1.48 20.72
C LYS A 196 -8.97 -1.78 19.91
N VAL A 197 -9.47 -0.79 19.16
CA VAL A 197 -10.62 -0.97 18.27
C VAL A 197 -10.22 -1.88 17.11
N LYS A 198 -10.94 -2.99 16.94
CA LYS A 198 -10.71 -3.91 15.81
C LYS A 198 -10.95 -3.19 14.50
N GLY A 199 -9.98 -3.24 13.59
CA GLY A 199 -10.04 -2.51 12.31
C GLY A 199 -9.85 -0.99 12.43
N GLY A 200 -9.24 -0.49 13.53
CA GLY A 200 -9.05 0.93 13.81
C GLY A 200 -8.36 1.72 12.69
N ILE A 201 -7.45 1.08 11.94
CA ILE A 201 -6.79 1.71 10.79
C ILE A 201 -7.82 2.03 9.70
N LEU A 202 -8.65 1.07 9.30
CA LEU A 202 -9.66 1.30 8.27
C LEU A 202 -10.69 2.34 8.72
N TYR A 203 -11.16 2.26 9.97
CA TYR A 203 -12.07 3.28 10.51
C TYR A 203 -11.43 4.67 10.51
N GLY A 204 -10.14 4.79 10.87
CA GLY A 204 -9.42 6.05 10.80
C GLY A 204 -9.40 6.63 9.39
N ILE A 205 -9.12 5.81 8.38
CA ILE A 205 -9.13 6.19 6.96
C ILE A 205 -10.54 6.63 6.53
N LEU A 206 -11.57 5.83 6.81
CA LEU A 206 -12.95 6.12 6.42
C LEU A 206 -13.48 7.39 7.10
N ILE A 207 -13.23 7.58 8.38
CA ILE A 207 -13.63 8.81 9.10
C ILE A 207 -12.95 10.03 8.47
N THR A 208 -11.65 9.94 8.19
CA THR A 208 -10.91 11.05 7.56
C THR A 208 -11.42 11.34 6.17
N TRP A 209 -11.75 10.31 5.39
CA TRP A 209 -12.34 10.46 4.06
C TRP A 209 -13.72 11.15 4.11
N VAL A 210 -14.59 10.73 5.04
CA VAL A 210 -15.90 11.38 5.26
C VAL A 210 -15.72 12.84 5.67
N LEU A 211 -14.77 13.14 6.56
CA LEU A 211 -14.43 14.53 6.91
C LEU A 211 -13.95 15.33 5.70
N GLY A 212 -13.15 14.71 4.83
CA GLY A 212 -12.73 15.30 3.56
C GLY A 212 -13.90 15.65 2.65
N ILE A 213 -14.87 14.74 2.48
CA ILE A 213 -16.09 14.98 1.71
C ILE A 213 -16.88 16.16 2.30
N VAL A 214 -17.05 16.20 3.63
CA VAL A 214 -17.73 17.33 4.29
C VAL A 214 -17.00 18.64 4.04
N CYS A 215 -15.67 18.67 4.13
CA CYS A 215 -14.88 19.85 3.85
C CYS A 215 -14.99 20.30 2.38
N GLU A 216 -15.08 19.39 1.43
CA GLU A 216 -15.27 19.70 0.02
C GLU A 216 -16.69 20.24 -0.25
N LEU A 217 -17.72 19.62 0.31
CA LEU A 217 -19.11 20.09 0.16
C LEU A 217 -19.35 21.44 0.81
N THR A 218 -18.64 21.78 1.89
CA THR A 218 -18.73 23.08 2.56
C THR A 218 -17.83 24.15 1.93
N GLY A 219 -17.03 23.80 0.91
CA GLY A 219 -16.10 24.72 0.26
C GLY A 219 -14.84 25.05 1.07
N ILE A 220 -14.61 24.38 2.20
CA ILE A 220 -13.38 24.51 3.00
C ILE A 220 -12.21 23.85 2.26
N TYR A 221 -12.43 22.69 1.68
CA TYR A 221 -11.48 22.04 0.80
C TYR A 221 -11.86 22.30 -0.66
N VAL A 222 -10.91 22.82 -1.43
CA VAL A 222 -11.08 23.09 -2.86
C VAL A 222 -10.07 22.25 -3.63
N PRO A 223 -10.51 21.28 -4.46
CA PRO A 223 -9.61 20.48 -5.28
C PRO A 223 -8.75 21.36 -6.20
N ASN A 224 -7.46 21.03 -6.29
CA ASN A 224 -6.51 21.68 -7.17
C ASN A 224 -5.63 20.61 -7.83
N PRO A 225 -6.01 20.10 -9.02
CA PRO A 225 -5.27 19.05 -9.72
C PRO A 225 -3.83 19.44 -10.05
N ASP A 226 -3.55 20.70 -10.32
CA ASP A 226 -2.20 21.20 -10.61
C ASP A 226 -1.26 21.07 -9.41
N ALA A 227 -1.80 21.17 -8.20
CA ALA A 227 -1.09 20.91 -6.96
C ALA A 227 -1.10 19.41 -6.54
N GLY A 228 -1.71 18.54 -7.34
CA GLY A 228 -1.90 17.11 -7.04
C GLY A 228 -2.95 16.86 -5.96
N MET A 229 -3.88 17.78 -5.76
CA MET A 229 -4.99 17.66 -4.80
C MET A 229 -6.31 17.45 -5.55
N TYR A 230 -6.78 16.22 -5.53
CA TYR A 230 -7.99 15.81 -6.27
C TYR A 230 -9.23 15.86 -5.40
N SER A 231 -10.41 15.84 -6.05
CA SER A 231 -11.69 15.69 -5.35
C SER A 231 -11.72 14.38 -4.56
N VAL A 232 -12.21 14.44 -3.33
CA VAL A 232 -12.41 13.28 -2.46
C VAL A 232 -13.81 12.68 -2.61
N ILE A 233 -14.68 13.33 -3.39
CA ILE A 233 -16.02 12.85 -3.70
C ILE A 233 -15.92 11.81 -4.82
N PRO A 234 -16.35 10.55 -4.62
CA PRO A 234 -16.27 9.52 -5.64
C PRO A 234 -17.21 9.83 -6.80
N THR A 235 -16.72 9.74 -8.03
CA THR A 235 -17.54 9.88 -9.25
C THR A 235 -18.35 8.64 -9.54
N SER A 236 -17.93 7.47 -9.05
CA SER A 236 -18.67 6.21 -9.11
C SER A 236 -18.27 5.30 -7.95
N PHE A 237 -19.24 4.52 -7.43
CA PHE A 237 -18.98 3.59 -6.33
C PHE A 237 -18.47 2.23 -6.80
N VAL A 238 -18.70 1.88 -8.07
CA VAL A 238 -18.30 0.59 -8.64
C VAL A 238 -17.89 0.80 -10.09
N SER A 239 -16.69 0.39 -10.42
CA SER A 239 -16.19 0.34 -11.80
C SER A 239 -15.50 -1.01 -12.03
N PHE A 240 -16.06 -1.81 -12.93
CA PHE A 240 -15.48 -3.10 -13.34
C PHE A 240 -14.90 -2.96 -14.75
N ASP A 241 -13.69 -2.42 -14.84
CA ASP A 241 -12.97 -2.38 -16.11
C ASP A 241 -11.75 -3.32 -16.08
N PHE A 242 -12.02 -4.60 -16.31
CA PHE A 242 -10.95 -5.61 -16.42
C PHE A 242 -10.07 -5.43 -17.65
N SER A 243 -10.48 -4.61 -18.64
CA SER A 243 -9.66 -4.34 -19.83
C SER A 243 -8.36 -3.62 -19.47
N ALA A 244 -8.38 -2.82 -18.38
CA ALA A 244 -7.20 -2.13 -17.86
C ALA A 244 -6.08 -3.10 -17.44
N LEU A 245 -6.41 -4.33 -17.01
CA LEU A 245 -5.40 -5.32 -16.62
C LEU A 245 -4.41 -5.62 -17.75
N GLY A 246 -4.86 -5.61 -19.00
CA GLY A 246 -4.01 -5.83 -20.19
C GLY A 246 -2.92 -4.76 -20.38
N LYS A 247 -3.07 -3.58 -19.76
CA LYS A 247 -2.07 -2.52 -19.80
C LYS A 247 -0.85 -2.80 -18.91
N THR A 248 -0.98 -3.70 -17.94
CA THR A 248 0.11 -4.05 -17.01
C THR A 248 0.49 -5.52 -17.14
N PHE A 249 -0.50 -6.41 -17.29
CA PHE A 249 -0.28 -7.85 -17.41
C PHE A 249 0.44 -8.19 -18.71
N GLY A 250 1.53 -8.95 -18.61
CA GLY A 250 2.34 -9.39 -19.76
C GLY A 250 3.26 -8.31 -20.37
N GLN A 251 3.27 -7.08 -19.83
CA GLN A 251 4.19 -6.03 -20.30
C GLN A 251 5.65 -6.35 -20.01
N VAL A 252 5.91 -7.22 -19.04
CA VAL A 252 7.24 -7.79 -18.75
C VAL A 252 7.91 -8.39 -19.98
N PHE A 253 7.13 -9.01 -20.90
CA PHE A 253 7.64 -9.69 -22.09
C PHE A 253 7.70 -8.78 -23.33
N LYS A 254 7.33 -7.52 -23.21
CA LYS A 254 7.33 -6.54 -24.32
C LYS A 254 8.44 -5.50 -24.21
N THR A 255 9.42 -5.73 -23.34
CA THR A 255 10.52 -4.79 -23.11
C THR A 255 11.61 -5.05 -24.13
N ASP A 256 11.97 -4.03 -24.90
CA ASP A 256 13.21 -4.03 -25.70
C ASP A 256 14.38 -3.74 -24.76
N PHE A 257 15.41 -4.57 -24.84
CA PHE A 257 16.66 -4.45 -24.07
C PHE A 257 17.61 -3.48 -24.71
#